data_b1555978752cbd32e47b783eec5d7aed
#
_entry.id   b1555978752cbd32e47b783eec5d7aed
#
_cell.length_a   1.000
_cell.length_b   1.000
_cell.length_c   1.000
_cell.angle_alpha   90.00
_cell.angle_beta   90.00
_cell.angle_gamma   90.00
#
_symmetry.space_group_name_H-M   'P 1'
#
loop_
_entity.id
_entity.type
_entity.pdbx_description
1 polymer ?
#
loop_
_entity_poly.entity_id
_entity_poly.type
_entity_poly.pdbx_seq_one_letter_code
_entity_poly.pdbx_strand_id
1 'polypeptide(L)'
;MATNLPDNLRTKLEELRDQHQDLGRQLEDPEVLCDHRAVARFAAKRKALSSVVEGLIAFDAARAEHAEYAAAISADEDPELVALAREELPRLESTMATLAESIQAELVSADDRAVGSVILEIRAGVGGDEAGLWAGDLLEMYRRFASHRRWRFEELELSAGDA
;
A
#
# COMPACT_ATOMS: atom_id res chain seq x y z
N MET A 1 7.00 -8.80 -21.02
CA MET A 1 6.21 -8.76 -19.78
C MET A 1 6.02 -7.29 -19.40
N ALA A 2 4.98 -6.91 -18.66
CA ALA A 2 4.52 -5.53 -18.58
C ALA A 2 5.57 -4.58 -17.97
N THR A 3 6.29 -3.88 -18.83
CA THR A 3 7.25 -2.82 -18.48
C THR A 3 6.52 -1.54 -18.03
N ASN A 4 5.19 -1.57 -17.90
CA ASN A 4 4.36 -0.42 -17.56
C ASN A 4 3.33 -0.77 -16.49
N LEU A 5 3.10 0.17 -15.57
CA LEU A 5 1.95 0.12 -14.67
C LEU A 5 0.66 0.31 -15.49
N PRO A 6 -0.46 -0.37 -15.13
CA PRO A 6 -1.77 -0.10 -15.72
C PRO A 6 -2.17 1.38 -15.59
N ASP A 7 -2.81 1.95 -16.59
CA ASP A 7 -3.11 3.39 -16.64
C ASP A 7 -3.95 3.86 -15.44
N ASN A 8 -4.95 3.06 -15.03
CA ASN A 8 -5.77 3.37 -13.85
C ASN A 8 -4.94 3.41 -12.56
N LEU A 9 -3.98 2.48 -12.42
CA LEU A 9 -3.07 2.45 -11.29
C LEU A 9 -2.12 3.65 -11.31
N ARG A 10 -1.59 3.98 -12.48
CA ARG A 10 -0.70 5.12 -12.66
C ARG A 10 -1.36 6.44 -12.28
N THR A 11 -2.58 6.69 -12.78
CA THR A 11 -3.36 7.87 -12.42
C THR A 11 -3.54 7.98 -10.90
N LYS A 12 -3.89 6.86 -10.24
CA LYS A 12 -4.04 6.83 -8.79
C LYS A 12 -2.74 7.14 -8.04
N LEU A 13 -1.63 6.61 -8.51
CA LEU A 13 -0.31 6.86 -7.90
C LEU A 13 0.13 8.31 -8.07
N GLU A 14 -0.17 8.93 -9.20
CA GLU A 14 0.09 10.36 -9.45
C GLU A 14 -0.74 11.25 -8.51
N GLU A 15 -2.02 10.93 -8.30
CA GLU A 15 -2.85 11.60 -7.29
C GLU A 15 -2.27 11.51 -5.89
N LEU A 16 -1.78 10.32 -5.49
CA LEU A 16 -1.17 10.12 -4.18
C LEU A 16 0.16 10.86 -4.03
N ARG A 17 0.95 10.94 -5.10
CA ARG A 17 2.18 11.76 -5.13
C ARG A 17 1.85 13.23 -4.95
N ASP A 18 0.84 13.74 -5.63
CA ASP A 18 0.42 15.13 -5.53
C ASP A 18 -0.10 15.44 -4.11
N GLN A 19 -0.90 14.55 -3.53
CA GLN A 19 -1.32 14.66 -2.13
C GLN A 19 -0.13 14.66 -1.15
N HIS A 20 0.86 13.83 -1.37
CA HIS A 20 2.06 13.79 -0.53
C HIS A 20 2.85 15.11 -0.62
N GLN A 21 2.95 15.69 -1.82
CA GLN A 21 3.61 16.99 -2.02
C GLN A 21 2.82 18.12 -1.37
N ASP A 22 1.48 18.12 -1.50
CA ASP A 22 0.61 19.12 -0.89
C ASP A 22 0.70 19.10 0.64
N LEU A 23 0.71 17.88 1.24
CA LEU A 23 0.93 17.73 2.67
C LEU A 23 2.31 18.24 3.10
N GLY A 24 3.32 18.08 2.25
CA GLY A 24 4.66 18.68 2.46
C GLY A 24 4.59 20.19 2.52
N ARG A 25 3.94 20.83 1.53
CA ARG A 25 3.75 22.28 1.50
C ARG A 25 2.96 22.81 2.71
N GLN A 26 1.90 22.09 3.13
CA GLN A 26 1.14 22.47 4.32
C GLN A 26 1.98 22.39 5.60
N LEU A 27 2.92 21.47 5.70
CA LEU A 27 3.83 21.36 6.83
C LEU A 27 4.90 22.45 6.88
N GLU A 28 5.10 23.19 5.78
CA GLU A 28 6.01 24.33 5.69
C GLU A 28 5.27 25.67 5.97
N ASP A 29 3.93 25.64 6.05
CA ASP A 29 3.11 26.84 6.28
C ASP A 29 3.27 27.32 7.75
N PRO A 30 3.66 28.58 7.98
CA PRO A 30 3.81 29.14 9.33
C PRO A 30 2.54 29.07 10.18
N GLU A 31 1.35 29.20 9.58
CA GLU A 31 0.08 29.09 10.31
C GLU A 31 -0.14 27.66 10.83
N VAL A 32 0.16 26.67 9.99
CA VAL A 32 0.08 25.24 10.37
C VAL A 32 1.11 24.89 11.43
N LEU A 33 2.33 25.43 11.33
CA LEU A 33 3.41 25.19 12.29
C LEU A 33 3.07 25.68 13.71
N CYS A 34 2.16 26.64 13.85
CA CYS A 34 1.67 27.11 15.14
C CYS A 34 0.66 26.13 15.79
N ASP A 35 0.06 25.21 15.03
CA ASP A 35 -0.87 24.20 15.54
C ASP A 35 -0.24 22.82 15.56
N HIS A 36 0.28 22.41 16.74
CA HIS A 36 0.89 21.10 16.93
C HIS A 36 0.00 19.91 16.56
N ARG A 37 -1.34 20.05 16.67
CA ARG A 37 -2.29 18.99 16.30
C ARG A 37 -2.42 18.88 14.80
N ALA A 38 -2.45 20.02 14.09
CA ALA A 38 -2.45 20.06 12.63
C ALA A 38 -1.15 19.46 12.07
N VAL A 39 0.00 19.87 12.61
CA VAL A 39 1.32 19.32 12.25
C VAL A 39 1.35 17.81 12.43
N ALA A 40 0.96 17.28 13.60
CA ALA A 40 0.95 15.85 13.86
C ALA A 40 0.03 15.09 12.87
N ARG A 41 -1.15 15.64 12.58
CA ARG A 41 -2.12 15.05 11.64
C ARG A 41 -1.57 15.02 10.21
N PHE A 42 -1.00 16.13 9.71
CA PHE A 42 -0.46 16.20 8.35
C PHE A 42 0.80 15.36 8.20
N ALA A 43 1.68 15.36 9.18
CA ALA A 43 2.87 14.52 9.18
C ALA A 43 2.52 13.02 9.18
N ALA A 44 1.53 12.59 9.95
CA ALA A 44 1.04 11.22 9.93
C ALA A 44 0.46 10.82 8.57
N LYS A 45 -0.36 11.70 7.97
CA LYS A 45 -0.91 11.47 6.62
C LYS A 45 0.19 11.38 5.56
N ARG A 46 1.14 12.30 5.57
CA ARG A 46 2.28 12.30 4.64
C ARG A 46 3.12 11.04 4.78
N LYS A 47 3.42 10.64 6.02
CA LYS A 47 4.16 9.41 6.31
C LYS A 47 3.46 8.15 5.79
N ALA A 48 2.12 8.10 5.87
CA ALA A 48 1.35 6.97 5.36
C ALA A 48 1.46 6.81 3.84
N LEU A 49 1.70 7.90 3.10
CA LEU A 49 1.86 7.90 1.64
C LEU A 49 3.31 7.70 1.20
N SER A 50 4.31 7.89 2.10
CA SER A 50 5.72 7.94 1.72
C SER A 50 6.20 6.68 1.02
N SER A 51 5.87 5.48 1.52
CA SER A 51 6.35 4.22 0.91
C SER A 51 5.85 4.01 -0.51
N VAL A 52 4.59 4.35 -0.77
CA VAL A 52 3.99 4.25 -2.11
C VAL A 52 4.63 5.26 -3.06
N VAL A 53 4.84 6.51 -2.60
CA VAL A 53 5.44 7.57 -3.41
C VAL A 53 6.91 7.29 -3.70
N GLU A 54 7.67 6.79 -2.72
CA GLU A 54 9.07 6.36 -2.91
C GLU A 54 9.17 5.20 -3.91
N GLY A 55 8.25 4.23 -3.82
CA GLY A 55 8.15 3.14 -4.78
C GLY A 55 7.88 3.65 -6.20
N LEU A 56 6.96 4.61 -6.38
CA LEU A 56 6.67 5.22 -7.67
C LEU A 56 7.88 5.97 -8.24
N ILE A 57 8.60 6.73 -7.41
CA ILE A 57 9.81 7.45 -7.83
C ILE A 57 10.88 6.47 -8.30
N ALA A 58 11.10 5.38 -7.55
CA ALA A 58 12.05 4.34 -7.93
C ALA A 58 11.65 3.64 -9.23
N PHE A 59 10.36 3.35 -9.41
CA PHE A 59 9.83 2.77 -10.64
C PHE A 59 10.03 3.71 -11.85
N ASP A 60 9.73 5.00 -11.70
CA ASP A 60 9.91 5.99 -12.77
C ASP A 60 11.39 6.18 -13.13
N ALA A 61 12.29 6.13 -12.15
CA ALA A 61 13.73 6.18 -12.39
C ALA A 61 14.21 4.95 -13.19
N ALA A 62 13.83 3.74 -12.77
CA ALA A 62 14.18 2.51 -13.47
C ALA A 62 13.59 2.47 -14.89
N ARG A 63 12.40 3.00 -15.10
CA ARG A 63 11.76 3.12 -16.39
C ARG A 63 12.48 4.10 -17.31
N ALA A 64 12.94 5.23 -16.78
CA ALA A 64 13.70 6.22 -17.54
C ALA A 64 15.05 5.61 -18.01
N GLU A 65 15.75 4.94 -17.11
CA GLU A 65 17.02 4.26 -17.42
C GLU A 65 16.83 3.13 -18.46
N HIS A 66 15.75 2.34 -18.31
CA HIS A 66 15.38 1.33 -19.31
C HIS A 66 15.15 1.96 -20.70
N ALA A 67 14.48 3.10 -20.76
CA ALA A 67 14.22 3.79 -22.02
C ALA A 67 15.52 4.32 -22.66
N GLU A 68 16.47 4.81 -21.86
CA GLU A 68 17.79 5.26 -22.32
C GLU A 68 18.59 4.10 -22.92
N TYR A 69 18.67 2.96 -22.23
CA TYR A 69 19.36 1.78 -22.77
C TYR A 69 18.67 1.21 -24.02
N ALA A 70 17.34 1.20 -24.07
CA ALA A 70 16.64 0.77 -25.27
C ALA A 70 16.89 1.71 -26.46
N ALA A 71 16.99 3.02 -26.22
CA ALA A 71 17.37 3.99 -27.25
C ALA A 71 18.82 3.79 -27.72
N ALA A 72 19.76 3.53 -26.80
CA ALA A 72 21.15 3.27 -27.13
C ALA A 72 21.31 2.03 -28.05
N ILE A 73 20.56 0.94 -27.76
CA ILE A 73 20.56 -0.24 -28.65
C ILE A 73 20.01 0.11 -30.04
N SER A 74 18.97 0.95 -30.08
CA SER A 74 18.34 1.34 -31.36
C SER A 74 19.24 2.28 -32.20
N ALA A 75 20.05 3.11 -31.54
CA ALA A 75 20.99 4.00 -32.20
C ALA A 75 22.22 3.26 -32.80
N ASP A 76 22.64 2.17 -32.14
CA ASP A 76 23.75 1.29 -32.53
C ASP A 76 25.05 2.06 -32.86
N GLU A 77 25.30 3.20 -32.18
CA GLU A 77 26.45 4.08 -32.43
C GLU A 77 27.69 3.64 -31.68
N ASP A 78 27.54 3.10 -30.45
CA ASP A 78 28.63 2.66 -29.59
C ASP A 78 28.49 1.18 -29.21
N PRO A 79 29.32 0.29 -29.71
CA PRO A 79 29.26 -1.15 -29.45
C PRO A 79 29.42 -1.51 -27.96
N GLU A 80 30.20 -0.73 -27.17
CA GLU A 80 30.40 -0.98 -25.75
C GLU A 80 29.11 -0.62 -24.96
N LEU A 81 28.50 0.51 -25.30
CA LEU A 81 27.23 0.94 -24.72
C LEU A 81 26.08 -0.02 -25.06
N VAL A 82 26.03 -0.49 -26.30
CA VAL A 82 25.04 -1.49 -26.74
C VAL A 82 25.21 -2.81 -26.00
N ALA A 83 26.46 -3.25 -25.76
CA ALA A 83 26.71 -4.47 -24.99
C ALA A 83 26.25 -4.33 -23.52
N LEU A 84 26.60 -3.23 -22.89
CA LEU A 84 26.15 -2.89 -21.54
C LEU A 84 24.62 -2.82 -21.46
N ALA A 85 23.97 -2.11 -22.38
CA ALA A 85 22.53 -1.97 -22.42
C ALA A 85 21.81 -3.32 -22.54
N ARG A 86 22.33 -4.25 -23.34
CA ARG A 86 21.79 -5.61 -23.45
C ARG A 86 21.91 -6.43 -22.16
N GLU A 87 22.90 -6.16 -21.34
CA GLU A 87 23.07 -6.80 -20.04
C GLU A 87 22.16 -6.19 -18.98
N GLU A 88 22.00 -4.85 -18.98
CA GLU A 88 21.26 -4.14 -17.94
C GLU A 88 19.73 -4.15 -18.15
N LEU A 89 19.24 -4.16 -19.40
CA LEU A 89 17.79 -4.18 -19.67
C LEU A 89 17.03 -5.28 -18.95
N PRO A 90 17.46 -6.56 -18.94
CA PRO A 90 16.73 -7.61 -18.20
C PRO A 90 16.71 -7.38 -16.69
N ARG A 91 17.76 -6.76 -16.12
CA ARG A 91 17.83 -6.42 -14.70
C ARG A 91 16.85 -5.31 -14.34
N LEU A 92 16.78 -4.28 -15.18
CA LEU A 92 15.82 -3.19 -15.01
C LEU A 92 14.38 -3.68 -15.16
N GLU A 93 14.10 -4.55 -16.12
CA GLU A 93 12.77 -5.17 -16.26
C GLU A 93 12.36 -5.95 -15.00
N SER A 94 13.29 -6.73 -14.42
CA SER A 94 13.05 -7.45 -13.16
C SER A 94 12.83 -6.48 -11.98
N THR A 95 13.62 -5.42 -11.91
CA THR A 95 13.50 -4.39 -10.88
C THR A 95 12.15 -3.68 -10.97
N MET A 96 11.74 -3.29 -12.18
CA MET A 96 10.44 -2.65 -12.43
C MET A 96 9.28 -3.57 -12.06
N ALA A 97 9.36 -4.87 -12.38
CA ALA A 97 8.33 -5.84 -11.98
C ALA A 97 8.21 -5.95 -10.46
N THR A 98 9.33 -6.07 -9.75
CA THR A 98 9.35 -6.13 -8.27
C THR A 98 8.80 -4.85 -7.64
N LEU A 99 9.16 -3.69 -8.17
CA LEU A 99 8.65 -2.40 -7.69
C LEU A 99 7.14 -2.27 -7.93
N ALA A 100 6.64 -2.71 -9.08
CA ALA A 100 5.21 -2.70 -9.39
C ALA A 100 4.40 -3.59 -8.42
N GLU A 101 4.89 -4.79 -8.13
CA GLU A 101 4.28 -5.69 -7.15
C GLU A 101 4.29 -5.08 -5.72
N SER A 102 5.42 -4.48 -5.33
CA SER A 102 5.54 -3.81 -4.03
C SER A 102 4.58 -2.64 -3.89
N ILE A 103 4.47 -1.79 -4.91
CA ILE A 103 3.52 -0.67 -4.94
C ILE A 103 2.08 -1.16 -4.81
N GLN A 104 1.70 -2.22 -5.53
CA GLN A 104 0.36 -2.80 -5.45
C GLN A 104 0.07 -3.35 -4.04
N ALA A 105 1.01 -4.06 -3.44
CA ALA A 105 0.88 -4.59 -2.08
C ALA A 105 0.75 -3.46 -1.04
N GLU A 106 1.50 -2.37 -1.20
CA GLU A 106 1.41 -1.20 -0.32
C GLU A 106 0.08 -0.47 -0.46
N LEU A 107 -0.48 -0.34 -1.68
CA LEU A 107 -1.79 0.29 -1.89
C LEU A 107 -2.90 -0.50 -1.20
N VAL A 108 -2.92 -1.83 -1.35
CA VAL A 108 -3.91 -2.68 -0.66
C VAL A 108 -3.78 -2.54 0.85
N SER A 109 -2.54 -2.58 1.39
CA SER A 109 -2.34 -2.44 2.83
C SER A 109 -2.54 -1.00 3.34
N ALA A 110 -2.47 0.03 2.49
CA ALA A 110 -2.76 1.40 2.88
C ALA A 110 -4.27 1.62 3.10
N ASP A 111 -5.11 1.05 2.24
CA ASP A 111 -6.56 1.08 2.41
C ASP A 111 -6.98 0.33 3.70
N ASP A 112 -6.39 -0.82 3.97
CA ASP A 112 -6.62 -1.58 5.21
C ASP A 112 -6.15 -0.83 6.46
N ARG A 113 -5.04 -0.09 6.40
CA ARG A 113 -4.54 0.74 7.52
C ARG A 113 -5.35 2.01 7.75
N ALA A 114 -6.09 2.49 6.75
CA ALA A 114 -6.98 3.64 6.88
C ALA A 114 -8.26 3.30 7.66
N VAL A 115 -8.61 2.02 7.78
CA VAL A 115 -9.74 1.54 8.58
C VAL A 115 -9.36 1.59 10.05
N GLY A 116 -9.83 2.62 10.77
CA GLY A 116 -9.54 2.81 12.19
C GLY A 116 -10.29 1.86 13.13
N SER A 117 -11.43 1.31 12.69
CA SER A 117 -12.22 0.32 13.44
C SER A 117 -13.12 -0.46 12.49
N VAL A 118 -13.41 -1.70 12.86
CA VAL A 118 -14.35 -2.57 12.16
C VAL A 118 -15.37 -3.13 13.14
N ILE A 119 -16.60 -3.32 12.69
CA ILE A 119 -17.62 -4.05 13.42
C ILE A 119 -17.67 -5.46 12.80
N LEU A 120 -17.41 -6.46 13.64
CA LEU A 120 -17.52 -7.86 13.27
C LEU A 120 -18.82 -8.43 13.86
N GLU A 121 -19.67 -8.94 12.99
CA GLU A 121 -20.88 -9.63 13.41
C GLU A 121 -20.74 -11.12 13.07
N ILE A 122 -20.93 -11.97 14.08
CA ILE A 122 -20.91 -13.43 13.93
C ILE A 122 -22.31 -13.92 14.29
N ARG A 123 -22.96 -14.60 13.35
CA ARG A 123 -24.27 -15.20 13.56
C ARG A 123 -24.20 -16.69 13.37
N ALA A 124 -24.78 -17.45 14.32
CA ALA A 124 -25.00 -18.86 14.11
C ALA A 124 -25.99 -19.09 12.96
N GLY A 125 -25.63 -19.95 12.02
CA GLY A 125 -26.51 -20.34 10.91
C GLY A 125 -27.53 -21.40 11.32
N VAL A 126 -28.13 -22.06 10.33
CA VAL A 126 -29.03 -23.20 10.51
C VAL A 126 -28.22 -24.41 10.95
N GLY A 127 -28.24 -24.78 12.22
CA GLY A 127 -27.41 -25.90 12.73
C GLY A 127 -27.57 -26.17 14.23
N GLY A 128 -28.51 -25.51 14.89
CA GLY A 128 -28.76 -25.72 16.35
C GLY A 128 -27.52 -25.41 17.20
N ASP A 129 -27.33 -26.18 18.27
CA ASP A 129 -26.28 -25.96 19.28
C ASP A 129 -24.86 -26.02 18.69
N GLU A 130 -24.63 -26.89 17.70
CA GLU A 130 -23.30 -27.01 17.03
C GLU A 130 -22.93 -25.71 16.29
N ALA A 131 -23.89 -25.04 15.64
CA ALA A 131 -23.64 -23.78 14.97
C ALA A 131 -23.37 -22.68 15.98
N GLY A 132 -24.00 -22.71 17.14
CA GLY A 132 -23.74 -21.80 18.27
C GLY A 132 -22.33 -21.98 18.82
N LEU A 133 -21.90 -23.22 19.06
CA LEU A 133 -20.54 -23.54 19.52
C LEU A 133 -19.48 -23.09 18.52
N TRP A 134 -19.70 -23.33 17.23
CA TRP A 134 -18.78 -22.88 16.19
C TRP A 134 -18.69 -21.35 16.08
N ALA A 135 -19.81 -20.63 16.24
CA ALA A 135 -19.81 -19.18 16.30
C ALA A 135 -18.98 -18.65 17.48
N GLY A 136 -19.06 -19.33 18.64
CA GLY A 136 -18.24 -19.06 19.82
C GLY A 136 -16.74 -19.28 19.55
N ASP A 137 -16.37 -20.36 18.88
CA ASP A 137 -14.98 -20.66 18.49
C ASP A 137 -14.44 -19.59 17.51
N LEU A 138 -15.25 -19.14 16.55
CA LEU A 138 -14.89 -18.03 15.67
C LEU A 138 -14.66 -16.73 16.43
N LEU A 139 -15.53 -16.39 17.37
CA LEU A 139 -15.39 -15.19 18.20
C LEU A 139 -14.05 -15.22 18.96
N GLU A 140 -13.74 -16.37 19.58
CA GLU A 140 -12.49 -16.52 20.33
C GLU A 140 -11.27 -16.47 19.40
N MET A 141 -11.34 -17.01 18.20
CA MET A 141 -10.28 -16.89 17.18
C MET A 141 -10.00 -15.42 16.85
N TYR A 142 -11.03 -14.63 16.57
CA TYR A 142 -10.88 -13.19 16.26
C TYR A 142 -10.39 -12.40 17.47
N ARG A 143 -10.82 -12.73 18.69
CA ARG A 143 -10.34 -12.12 19.92
C ARG A 143 -8.83 -12.36 20.09
N ARG A 144 -8.36 -13.58 19.87
CA ARG A 144 -6.91 -13.92 19.92
C ARG A 144 -6.12 -13.21 18.80
N PHE A 145 -6.67 -13.18 17.60
CA PHE A 145 -6.06 -12.47 16.48
C PHE A 145 -5.91 -10.97 16.78
N ALA A 146 -6.94 -10.31 17.28
CA ALA A 146 -6.90 -8.90 17.69
C ALA A 146 -5.84 -8.66 18.78
N SER A 147 -5.78 -9.53 19.80
CA SER A 147 -4.78 -9.48 20.86
C SER A 147 -3.35 -9.60 20.31
N HIS A 148 -3.10 -10.55 19.40
CA HIS A 148 -1.80 -10.72 18.75
C HIS A 148 -1.39 -9.49 17.93
N ARG A 149 -2.35 -8.81 17.30
CA ARG A 149 -2.15 -7.57 16.55
C ARG A 149 -2.12 -6.33 17.44
N ARG A 150 -2.33 -6.47 18.76
CA ARG A 150 -2.45 -5.37 19.74
C ARG A 150 -3.61 -4.42 19.41
N TRP A 151 -4.66 -4.94 18.79
CA TRP A 151 -5.89 -4.20 18.55
C TRP A 151 -6.74 -4.19 19.81
N ARG A 152 -7.48 -3.12 20.02
CA ARG A 152 -8.52 -3.07 21.05
C ARG A 152 -9.74 -3.86 20.57
N PHE A 153 -10.10 -4.89 21.30
CA PHE A 153 -11.31 -5.68 21.07
C PHE A 153 -12.37 -5.23 22.07
N GLU A 154 -13.57 -4.93 21.60
CA GLU A 154 -14.69 -4.48 22.40
C GLU A 154 -15.93 -5.28 21.99
N GLU A 155 -16.55 -5.93 22.96
CA GLU A 155 -17.77 -6.70 22.75
C GLU A 155 -18.94 -5.76 22.89
N LEU A 156 -19.71 -5.57 21.80
CA LEU A 156 -20.84 -4.66 21.76
C LEU A 156 -22.11 -5.35 22.22
N GLU A 157 -22.34 -6.58 21.77
CA GLU A 157 -23.51 -7.39 22.10
C GLU A 157 -23.17 -8.88 22.00
N LEU A 158 -23.53 -9.66 23.00
CA LEU A 158 -23.45 -11.11 22.98
C LEU A 158 -24.83 -11.68 23.33
N SER A 159 -25.50 -12.27 22.34
CA SER A 159 -26.70 -13.07 22.57
C SER A 159 -26.31 -14.51 22.73
N ALA A 160 -26.34 -15.01 23.96
CA ALA A 160 -26.27 -16.46 24.20
C ALA A 160 -27.59 -17.06 23.70
N GLY A 161 -27.51 -18.02 22.73
CA GLY A 161 -28.69 -18.79 22.36
C GLY A 161 -29.29 -19.45 23.60
N ASP A 162 -30.60 -19.45 23.67
CA ASP A 162 -31.32 -20.22 24.70
C ASP A 162 -30.99 -21.71 24.51
N ALA A 163 -30.16 -22.26 25.40
CA ALA A 163 -29.90 -23.69 25.53
C ALA A 163 -30.89 -24.31 26.47
#